data_b89121798fbdab9c0d7a6152e8738da9
#
_entry.id   b89121798fbdab9c0d7a6152e8738da9
#
_cell.length_a   1.000
_cell.length_b   1.000
_cell.length_c   1.000
_cell.angle_alpha   90.00
_cell.angle_beta   90.00
_cell.angle_gamma   90.00
#
_symmetry.space_group_name_H-M   'P 1'
#
loop_
_entity.id
_entity.type
_entity.pdbx_description
1 polymer ?
#
loop_
_entity_poly.entity_id
_entity_poly.type
_entity_poly.pdbx_seq_one_letter_code
_entity_poly.pdbx_strand_id
1 'polypeptide(L)'
;MERIKTSFALALLLLTSCASSQLDQAQQWQSQLHAEHALVGMIWDSQADEFIEANELFARTERVSYLLLGEKHDNPDHHALQLRALDHVLKTNTVSTVSFEMMSSEQQPLLQELSAYRQSSLEQVNEYLQWDNEGWDWDYYGPLLHSAMQADVLINAANISNEEMMQVYGAPTAAKIEGVLDEQTMAALEKDIDESHCGMLPESQFPAMVRVQQARDFAMAGSLAASSPQQIQVLIAGNYHIRRDLGVPNYLLNRQSSLEEDQIVSLAFMEVDGASNNPADYLQQFGSVKAYDYIWFTPAVSDEDYCASLRQQ
;
A
#
# COMPACT_ATOMS: atom_id res chain seq x y z
N MET A 1 -52.76 30.81 -62.16
CA MET A 1 -51.69 29.83 -62.09
C MET A 1 -50.79 30.23 -60.91
N GLU A 2 -51.14 29.80 -59.71
CA GLU A 2 -50.43 30.09 -58.50
C GLU A 2 -49.36 28.99 -58.24
N ARG A 3 -48.14 29.38 -58.05
CA ARG A 3 -47.06 28.46 -57.69
C ARG A 3 -46.94 28.36 -56.15
N ILE A 4 -47.29 27.21 -55.63
CA ILE A 4 -47.13 26.86 -54.25
C ILE A 4 -45.62 26.63 -54.02
N LYS A 5 -44.98 27.44 -53.13
CA LYS A 5 -43.62 27.23 -52.61
C LYS A 5 -43.73 26.39 -51.39
N THR A 6 -43.34 25.14 -51.47
CA THR A 6 -43.16 24.23 -50.32
C THR A 6 -41.80 24.47 -49.70
N SER A 7 -41.77 25.06 -48.51
CA SER A 7 -40.58 25.19 -47.69
C SER A 7 -40.34 23.89 -46.89
N PHE A 8 -39.28 23.19 -47.20
CA PHE A 8 -38.81 22.06 -46.40
C PHE A 8 -38.02 22.62 -45.20
N ALA A 9 -38.59 22.51 -44.02
CA ALA A 9 -37.84 22.76 -42.76
C ALA A 9 -37.08 21.49 -42.41
N LEU A 10 -35.74 21.57 -42.50
CA LEU A 10 -34.81 20.52 -42.06
C LEU A 10 -34.69 20.63 -40.54
N ALA A 11 -35.36 19.74 -39.81
CA ALA A 11 -35.18 19.61 -38.36
C ALA A 11 -33.85 18.88 -38.06
N LEU A 12 -32.88 19.66 -37.62
CA LEU A 12 -31.61 19.13 -37.15
C LEU A 12 -31.80 18.52 -35.74
N LEU A 13 -31.95 17.20 -35.64
CA LEU A 13 -31.94 16.46 -34.38
C LEU A 13 -30.53 16.47 -33.83
N LEU A 14 -30.27 17.35 -32.87
CA LEU A 14 -29.10 17.28 -32.02
C LEU A 14 -29.26 16.05 -31.09
N LEU A 15 -28.63 14.95 -31.46
CA LEU A 15 -28.39 13.84 -30.57
C LEU A 15 -27.36 14.32 -29.55
N THR A 16 -27.82 14.84 -28.42
CA THR A 16 -26.99 14.95 -27.20
C THR A 16 -26.72 13.52 -26.74
N SER A 17 -25.58 13.00 -27.15
CA SER A 17 -24.98 11.83 -26.50
C SER A 17 -24.75 12.18 -25.05
N CYS A 18 -25.64 11.80 -24.15
CA CYS A 18 -25.35 11.64 -22.75
C CYS A 18 -24.34 10.49 -22.69
N ALA A 19 -23.06 10.82 -22.73
CA ALA A 19 -22.07 9.95 -22.11
C ALA A 19 -22.47 9.89 -20.65
N SER A 20 -23.22 8.86 -20.26
CA SER A 20 -23.34 8.45 -18.89
C SER A 20 -21.91 8.10 -18.45
N SER A 21 -21.23 9.06 -17.79
CA SER A 21 -20.19 8.68 -16.83
C SER A 21 -20.83 7.58 -16.01
N GLN A 22 -20.25 6.37 -16.04
CA GLN A 22 -20.53 5.39 -15.01
C GLN A 22 -20.18 6.13 -13.72
N LEU A 23 -21.21 6.62 -13.04
CA LEU A 23 -21.10 7.08 -11.66
C LEU A 23 -20.45 5.91 -10.95
N ASP A 24 -19.25 6.14 -10.47
CA ASP A 24 -18.56 5.24 -9.57
C ASP A 24 -19.60 4.82 -8.54
N GLN A 25 -19.92 3.52 -8.47
CA GLN A 25 -20.88 3.05 -7.48
C GLN A 25 -20.33 3.54 -6.15
N ALA A 26 -21.14 4.32 -5.43
CA ALA A 26 -20.71 4.87 -4.16
C ALA A 26 -20.07 3.75 -3.34
N GLN A 27 -18.81 3.94 -2.97
CA GLN A 27 -18.05 2.96 -2.20
C GLN A 27 -18.88 2.58 -0.97
N GLN A 28 -19.25 1.33 -0.84
CA GLN A 28 -19.87 0.84 0.38
C GLN A 28 -18.77 0.51 1.38
N TRP A 29 -18.64 1.34 2.40
CA TRP A 29 -17.68 1.10 3.48
C TRP A 29 -18.13 -0.05 4.37
N GLN A 30 -17.23 -0.96 4.67
CA GLN A 30 -17.44 -2.06 5.61
C GLN A 30 -17.26 -1.59 7.06
N SER A 31 -16.25 -0.75 7.29
CA SER A 31 -16.00 -0.08 8.55
C SER A 31 -17.01 1.05 8.76
N GLN A 32 -17.48 1.23 9.99
CA GLN A 32 -18.59 2.16 10.26
C GLN A 32 -18.20 3.32 11.17
N LEU A 33 -17.08 3.19 11.90
CA LEU A 33 -16.66 4.23 12.82
C LEU A 33 -16.18 5.45 12.04
N HIS A 34 -16.74 6.61 12.34
CA HIS A 34 -16.50 7.86 11.65
C HIS A 34 -16.84 7.85 10.13
N ALA A 35 -17.74 6.97 9.67
CA ALA A 35 -18.09 6.86 8.25
C ALA A 35 -18.64 8.17 7.63
N GLU A 36 -19.21 9.06 8.45
CA GLU A 36 -19.71 10.38 8.03
C GLU A 36 -18.65 11.50 8.09
N HIS A 37 -17.40 11.16 8.41
CA HIS A 37 -16.33 12.15 8.50
C HIS A 37 -16.03 12.75 7.13
N ALA A 38 -15.74 14.07 7.10
CA ALA A 38 -15.60 14.83 5.84
C ALA A 38 -14.46 14.34 4.92
N LEU A 39 -13.44 13.71 5.49
CA LEU A 39 -12.31 13.16 4.72
C LEU A 39 -12.58 11.78 4.15
N VAL A 40 -13.56 11.03 4.64
CA VAL A 40 -13.82 9.65 4.17
C VAL A 40 -14.11 9.64 2.67
N GLY A 41 -13.37 8.80 1.95
CA GLY A 41 -13.42 8.67 0.49
C GLY A 41 -12.57 9.70 -0.27
N MET A 42 -12.06 10.73 0.42
CA MET A 42 -11.18 11.73 -0.20
C MET A 42 -9.76 11.18 -0.40
N ILE A 43 -9.11 11.65 -1.45
CA ILE A 43 -7.70 11.35 -1.73
C ILE A 43 -6.93 12.66 -1.66
N TRP A 44 -5.93 12.71 -0.80
CA TRP A 44 -5.08 13.88 -0.63
C TRP A 44 -3.70 13.63 -1.25
N ASP A 45 -3.31 14.50 -2.18
CA ASP A 45 -1.93 14.62 -2.66
C ASP A 45 -1.13 15.43 -1.65
N SER A 46 -0.27 14.78 -0.90
CA SER A 46 0.50 15.44 0.15
C SER A 46 1.55 16.40 -0.42
N GLN A 47 2.07 16.14 -1.63
CA GLN A 47 3.10 16.97 -2.25
C GLN A 47 2.52 18.28 -2.79
N ALA A 48 1.34 18.20 -3.42
CA ALA A 48 0.64 19.35 -3.97
C ALA A 48 -0.24 20.08 -2.93
N ASP A 49 -0.50 19.46 -1.77
CA ASP A 49 -1.40 19.96 -0.73
C ASP A 49 -2.82 20.20 -1.27
N GLU A 50 -3.35 19.23 -2.03
CA GLU A 50 -4.67 19.29 -2.66
C GLU A 50 -5.38 17.94 -2.66
N PHE A 51 -6.71 17.97 -2.72
CA PHE A 51 -7.50 16.76 -2.96
C PHE A 51 -7.61 16.48 -4.45
N ILE A 52 -7.49 15.19 -4.80
CA ILE A 52 -7.56 14.70 -6.17
C ILE A 52 -8.61 13.60 -6.31
N GLU A 53 -9.04 13.34 -7.54
CA GLU A 53 -9.94 12.25 -7.87
C GLU A 53 -9.19 10.93 -8.08
N ALA A 54 -9.87 9.79 -7.86
CA ALA A 54 -9.27 8.46 -8.03
C ALA A 54 -8.68 8.23 -9.44
N ASN A 55 -9.33 8.72 -10.48
CA ASN A 55 -8.82 8.62 -11.84
C ASN A 55 -7.52 9.40 -12.05
N GLU A 56 -7.35 10.50 -11.35
CA GLU A 56 -6.13 11.28 -11.39
C GLU A 56 -4.99 10.57 -10.65
N LEU A 57 -5.27 10.04 -9.45
CA LEU A 57 -4.33 9.18 -8.73
C LEU A 57 -3.85 8.03 -9.62
N PHE A 58 -4.77 7.28 -10.23
CA PHE A 58 -4.43 6.15 -11.09
C PHE A 58 -3.58 6.56 -12.29
N ALA A 59 -3.89 7.68 -12.95
CA ALA A 59 -3.08 8.18 -14.06
C ALA A 59 -1.64 8.54 -13.62
N ARG A 60 -1.45 8.98 -12.37
CA ARG A 60 -0.12 9.27 -11.81
C ARG A 60 0.65 7.98 -11.50
N THR A 61 -0.03 6.91 -11.04
CA THR A 61 0.61 5.62 -10.76
C THR A 61 1.05 4.86 -12.03
N GLU A 62 0.55 5.22 -13.20
CA GLU A 62 0.92 4.57 -14.46
C GLU A 62 2.37 4.84 -14.94
N ARG A 63 3.07 5.80 -14.33
CA ARG A 63 4.37 6.28 -14.79
C ARG A 63 5.51 6.00 -13.82
N VAL A 64 5.25 5.24 -12.77
CA VAL A 64 6.23 4.97 -11.73
C VAL A 64 6.89 3.62 -11.92
N SER A 65 8.04 3.42 -11.30
CA SER A 65 8.72 2.13 -11.25
C SER A 65 8.25 1.29 -10.06
N TYR A 66 7.85 1.97 -8.97
CA TYR A 66 7.44 1.33 -7.72
C TYR A 66 6.14 1.94 -7.22
N LEU A 67 5.15 1.10 -6.99
CA LEU A 67 3.88 1.45 -6.35
C LEU A 67 3.79 0.70 -5.02
N LEU A 68 3.83 1.44 -3.92
CA LEU A 68 3.75 0.90 -2.57
C LEU A 68 2.36 1.19 -2.02
N LEU A 69 1.58 0.13 -1.79
CA LEU A 69 0.19 0.19 -1.32
C LEU A 69 0.16 -0.16 0.17
N GLY A 70 0.03 0.88 1.00
CA GLY A 70 0.01 0.75 2.45
C GLY A 70 -1.38 0.46 2.99
N GLU A 71 -1.46 -0.16 4.17
CA GLU A 71 -2.72 -0.45 4.82
C GLU A 71 -2.58 -0.52 6.34
N LYS A 72 -3.69 -0.57 7.07
CA LYS A 72 -3.82 -1.04 8.44
C LYS A 72 -4.39 -2.45 8.36
N HIS A 73 -3.66 -3.43 8.86
CA HIS A 73 -3.87 -4.87 8.63
C HIS A 73 -5.27 -5.39 8.93
N ASP A 74 -6.00 -4.75 9.83
CA ASP A 74 -7.33 -5.14 10.26
C ASP A 74 -8.48 -4.34 9.61
N ASN A 75 -8.17 -3.42 8.67
CA ASN A 75 -9.19 -2.61 8.03
C ASN A 75 -9.61 -3.20 6.67
N PRO A 76 -10.84 -3.77 6.56
CA PRO A 76 -11.33 -4.40 5.32
C PRO A 76 -11.45 -3.42 4.15
N ASP A 77 -11.68 -2.13 4.41
CA ASP A 77 -11.78 -1.12 3.36
C ASP A 77 -10.42 -0.80 2.75
N HIS A 78 -9.33 -0.88 3.53
CA HIS A 78 -7.98 -0.74 3.02
C HIS A 78 -7.66 -1.83 2.00
N HIS A 79 -7.97 -3.09 2.31
CA HIS A 79 -7.73 -4.21 1.40
C HIS A 79 -8.59 -4.16 0.14
N ALA A 80 -9.83 -3.69 0.26
CA ALA A 80 -10.69 -3.44 -0.90
C ALA A 80 -10.11 -2.34 -1.81
N LEU A 81 -9.56 -1.28 -1.24
CA LEU A 81 -8.91 -0.20 -1.99
C LEU A 81 -7.54 -0.64 -2.57
N GLN A 82 -6.75 -1.43 -1.83
CA GLN A 82 -5.54 -2.05 -2.37
C GLN A 82 -5.86 -2.91 -3.59
N LEU A 83 -6.91 -3.75 -3.52
CA LEU A 83 -7.34 -4.58 -4.65
C LEU A 83 -7.76 -3.72 -5.84
N ARG A 84 -8.51 -2.64 -5.60
CA ARG A 84 -8.91 -1.69 -6.65
C ARG A 84 -7.70 -1.05 -7.34
N ALA A 85 -6.71 -0.60 -6.57
CA ALA A 85 -5.49 0.00 -7.10
C ALA A 85 -4.63 -1.03 -7.85
N LEU A 86 -4.45 -2.23 -7.29
CA LEU A 86 -3.72 -3.33 -7.91
C LEU A 86 -4.38 -3.75 -9.24
N ASP A 87 -5.68 -3.98 -9.24
CA ASP A 87 -6.46 -4.35 -10.44
C ASP A 87 -6.35 -3.30 -11.54
N HIS A 88 -6.29 -2.01 -11.16
CA HIS A 88 -6.11 -0.95 -12.15
C HIS A 88 -4.75 -1.07 -12.84
N VAL A 89 -3.64 -1.15 -12.09
CA VAL A 89 -2.32 -1.21 -12.69
C VAL A 89 -2.06 -2.52 -13.43
N LEU A 90 -2.63 -3.63 -12.98
CA LEU A 90 -2.56 -4.92 -13.69
C LEU A 90 -3.28 -4.91 -15.05
N LYS A 91 -4.33 -4.08 -15.21
CA LYS A 91 -5.08 -3.96 -16.46
C LYS A 91 -4.49 -2.93 -17.43
N THR A 92 -3.89 -1.86 -16.92
CA THR A 92 -3.45 -0.70 -17.73
C THR A 92 -1.96 -0.69 -18.00
N ASN A 93 -1.15 -1.39 -17.20
CA ASN A 93 0.30 -1.32 -17.23
C ASN A 93 0.96 -2.69 -17.32
N THR A 94 2.25 -2.68 -17.63
CA THR A 94 3.08 -3.86 -17.48
C THR A 94 3.61 -3.94 -16.05
N VAL A 95 2.91 -4.67 -15.20
CA VAL A 95 3.40 -5.01 -13.86
C VAL A 95 4.34 -6.21 -13.99
N SER A 96 5.53 -6.13 -13.38
CA SER A 96 6.47 -7.26 -13.36
C SER A 96 6.34 -8.11 -12.13
N THR A 97 6.05 -7.47 -11.00
CA THR A 97 6.12 -8.13 -9.69
C THR A 97 5.06 -7.56 -8.75
N VAL A 98 4.45 -8.41 -7.96
CA VAL A 98 3.69 -8.05 -6.76
C VAL A 98 4.32 -8.74 -5.57
N SER A 99 4.76 -7.98 -4.59
CA SER A 99 5.42 -8.47 -3.37
C SER A 99 4.52 -8.24 -2.17
N PHE A 100 4.49 -9.23 -1.26
CA PHE A 100 3.60 -9.21 -0.09
C PHE A 100 4.40 -9.30 1.20
N GLU A 101 4.21 -8.34 2.11
CA GLU A 101 4.76 -8.37 3.47
C GLU A 101 4.33 -9.61 4.26
N MET A 102 3.11 -10.07 4.05
CA MET A 102 2.46 -11.18 4.76
C MET A 102 3.13 -12.53 4.50
N MET A 103 4.04 -12.60 3.54
CA MET A 103 4.78 -13.81 3.19
C MET A 103 6.26 -13.65 3.49
N SER A 104 6.81 -14.63 4.18
CA SER A 104 8.24 -14.67 4.54
C SER A 104 9.08 -15.38 3.49
N SER A 105 10.41 -15.18 3.58
CA SER A 105 11.39 -15.84 2.73
C SER A 105 11.23 -17.36 2.63
N GLU A 106 10.69 -18.02 3.67
CA GLU A 106 10.42 -19.47 3.70
C GLU A 106 9.35 -19.89 2.69
N GLN A 107 8.40 -19.01 2.36
CA GLN A 107 7.33 -19.29 1.41
C GLN A 107 7.76 -19.03 -0.05
N GLN A 108 8.90 -18.36 -0.29
CA GLN A 108 9.38 -18.04 -1.64
C GLN A 108 9.46 -19.25 -2.59
N PRO A 109 9.91 -20.47 -2.17
CA PRO A 109 9.90 -21.63 -3.05
C PRO A 109 8.50 -22.04 -3.50
N LEU A 110 7.47 -21.89 -2.65
CA LEU A 110 6.08 -22.22 -3.00
C LEU A 110 5.54 -21.23 -4.04
N LEU A 111 5.92 -19.97 -3.94
CA LEU A 111 5.50 -18.93 -4.89
C LEU A 111 6.03 -19.15 -6.30
N GLN A 112 7.19 -19.78 -6.47
CA GLN A 112 7.75 -20.11 -7.77
C GLN A 112 6.90 -21.10 -8.57
N GLU A 113 6.13 -21.96 -7.91
CA GLU A 113 5.26 -22.95 -8.52
C GLU A 113 3.78 -22.55 -8.50
N LEU A 114 3.46 -21.36 -8.00
CA LEU A 114 2.08 -20.88 -7.80
C LEU A 114 1.27 -20.80 -9.10
N SER A 115 1.93 -20.62 -10.24
CA SER A 115 1.28 -20.62 -11.56
C SER A 115 0.50 -21.92 -11.86
N ALA A 116 0.90 -23.05 -11.28
CA ALA A 116 0.20 -24.32 -11.40
C ALA A 116 -1.19 -24.31 -10.71
N TYR A 117 -1.38 -23.39 -9.77
CA TYR A 117 -2.60 -23.25 -8.97
C TYR A 117 -3.56 -22.18 -9.49
N ARG A 118 -3.30 -21.59 -10.68
CA ARG A 118 -4.11 -20.50 -11.25
C ARG A 118 -5.60 -20.81 -11.38
N GLN A 119 -5.96 -22.08 -11.59
CA GLN A 119 -7.34 -22.54 -11.71
C GLN A 119 -7.89 -23.13 -10.40
N SER A 120 -7.12 -23.11 -9.33
CA SER A 120 -7.52 -23.59 -8.01
C SER A 120 -8.42 -22.58 -7.31
N SER A 121 -9.20 -23.06 -6.33
CA SER A 121 -9.95 -22.15 -5.44
C SER A 121 -8.98 -21.38 -4.52
N LEU A 122 -9.43 -20.24 -3.99
CA LEU A 122 -8.66 -19.47 -2.99
C LEU A 122 -8.28 -20.33 -1.78
N GLU A 123 -9.17 -21.22 -1.34
CA GLU A 123 -8.93 -22.15 -0.23
C GLU A 123 -7.77 -23.12 -0.54
N GLN A 124 -7.73 -23.67 -1.75
CA GLN A 124 -6.63 -24.54 -2.18
C GLN A 124 -5.29 -23.79 -2.28
N VAL A 125 -5.32 -22.52 -2.67
CA VAL A 125 -4.14 -21.66 -2.70
C VAL A 125 -3.65 -21.35 -1.28
N ASN A 126 -4.56 -21.06 -0.36
CA ASN A 126 -4.27 -20.84 1.06
C ASN A 126 -3.53 -22.05 1.66
N GLU A 127 -4.10 -23.26 1.49
CA GLU A 127 -3.49 -24.51 1.96
C GLU A 127 -2.11 -24.76 1.34
N TYR A 128 -2.00 -24.58 0.01
CA TYR A 128 -0.73 -24.77 -0.69
C TYR A 128 0.38 -23.86 -0.18
N LEU A 129 0.06 -22.57 0.03
CA LEU A 129 1.01 -21.58 0.52
C LEU A 129 1.32 -21.74 2.00
N GLN A 130 0.63 -22.62 2.72
CA GLN A 130 0.73 -22.73 4.18
C GLN A 130 0.54 -21.35 4.83
N TRP A 131 -0.53 -20.65 4.39
CA TRP A 131 -0.79 -19.29 4.82
C TRP A 131 -0.97 -19.21 6.34
N ASP A 132 -0.36 -18.20 6.95
CA ASP A 132 -0.52 -17.92 8.38
C ASP A 132 -1.86 -17.22 8.66
N ASN A 133 -2.92 -18.01 8.80
CA ASN A 133 -4.27 -17.50 9.05
C ASN A 133 -4.44 -16.92 10.48
N GLU A 134 -3.49 -17.12 11.39
CA GLU A 134 -3.51 -16.50 12.73
C GLU A 134 -2.90 -15.09 12.68
N GLY A 135 -1.90 -14.87 11.85
CA GLY A 135 -1.24 -13.58 11.66
C GLY A 135 -1.94 -12.68 10.64
N TRP A 136 -2.52 -13.26 9.58
CA TRP A 136 -3.02 -12.52 8.42
C TRP A 136 -4.35 -13.09 7.91
N ASP A 137 -5.41 -12.31 7.97
CA ASP A 137 -6.73 -12.74 7.50
C ASP A 137 -6.73 -13.01 5.99
N TRP A 138 -6.95 -14.26 5.61
CA TRP A 138 -6.97 -14.68 4.21
C TRP A 138 -8.05 -14.00 3.37
N ASP A 139 -9.16 -13.65 3.96
CA ASP A 139 -10.25 -12.97 3.25
C ASP A 139 -9.82 -11.58 2.76
N TYR A 140 -8.80 -10.98 3.38
CA TYR A 140 -8.22 -9.71 2.96
C TYR A 140 -7.15 -9.86 1.88
N TYR A 141 -6.22 -10.81 2.04
CA TYR A 141 -5.04 -10.93 1.16
C TYR A 141 -5.22 -11.92 0.02
N GLY A 142 -6.08 -12.93 0.17
CA GLY A 142 -6.37 -13.92 -0.86
C GLY A 142 -6.85 -13.31 -2.18
N PRO A 143 -7.77 -12.35 -2.19
CA PRO A 143 -8.21 -11.65 -3.41
C PRO A 143 -7.08 -10.89 -4.12
N LEU A 144 -6.19 -10.22 -3.38
CA LEU A 144 -5.02 -9.51 -3.92
C LEU A 144 -4.06 -10.48 -4.62
N LEU A 145 -3.73 -11.57 -3.93
CA LEU A 145 -2.87 -12.61 -4.46
C LEU A 145 -3.49 -13.29 -5.69
N HIS A 146 -4.78 -13.55 -5.66
CA HIS A 146 -5.50 -14.11 -6.80
C HIS A 146 -5.46 -13.19 -8.02
N SER A 147 -5.66 -11.89 -7.84
CA SER A 147 -5.57 -10.91 -8.93
C SER A 147 -4.17 -10.93 -9.57
N ALA A 148 -3.11 -10.95 -8.78
CA ALA A 148 -1.74 -11.08 -9.27
C ALA A 148 -1.50 -12.41 -10.01
N MET A 149 -2.00 -13.53 -9.50
CA MET A 149 -1.93 -14.85 -10.15
C MET A 149 -2.64 -14.85 -11.50
N GLN A 150 -3.84 -14.25 -11.61
CA GLN A 150 -4.59 -14.21 -12.87
C GLN A 150 -3.88 -13.35 -13.92
N ALA A 151 -3.17 -12.31 -13.51
CA ALA A 151 -2.40 -11.44 -14.38
C ALA A 151 -1.05 -12.05 -14.83
N ASP A 152 -0.67 -13.23 -14.33
CA ASP A 152 0.58 -13.93 -14.66
C ASP A 152 1.85 -13.14 -14.34
N VAL A 153 1.81 -12.34 -13.27
CA VAL A 153 2.96 -11.58 -12.80
C VAL A 153 3.75 -12.37 -11.76
N LEU A 154 5.02 -12.01 -11.57
CA LEU A 154 5.84 -12.60 -10.52
C LEU A 154 5.29 -12.21 -9.15
N ILE A 155 5.16 -13.18 -8.25
CA ILE A 155 4.73 -12.95 -6.87
C ILE A 155 5.89 -13.29 -5.96
N ASN A 156 6.25 -12.36 -5.05
CA ASN A 156 7.36 -12.52 -4.13
C ASN A 156 6.91 -12.41 -2.67
N ALA A 157 7.55 -13.21 -1.83
CA ALA A 157 7.57 -12.99 -0.39
C ALA A 157 8.47 -11.78 -0.08
N ALA A 158 7.96 -10.85 0.73
CA ALA A 158 8.66 -9.60 0.98
C ALA A 158 9.21 -9.47 2.41
N ASN A 159 8.92 -10.42 3.29
CA ASN A 159 9.37 -10.37 4.67
C ASN A 159 10.48 -11.38 4.97
N ILE A 160 11.21 -11.12 6.03
CA ILE A 160 12.15 -12.07 6.62
C ILE A 160 11.40 -13.14 7.43
N SER A 161 11.95 -14.33 7.53
CA SER A 161 11.39 -15.39 8.36
C SER A 161 11.59 -15.11 9.87
N ASN A 162 10.86 -15.85 10.70
CA ASN A 162 11.07 -15.78 12.16
C ASN A 162 12.50 -16.15 12.57
N GLU A 163 13.10 -17.12 11.89
CA GLU A 163 14.50 -17.49 12.14
C GLU A 163 15.46 -16.34 11.77
N GLU A 164 15.29 -15.75 10.60
CA GLU A 164 16.07 -14.58 10.17
C GLU A 164 15.88 -13.39 11.10
N MET A 165 14.63 -13.13 11.54
CA MET A 165 14.33 -12.08 12.52
C MET A 165 15.11 -12.29 13.83
N MET A 166 15.12 -13.50 14.38
CA MET A 166 15.87 -13.82 15.60
C MET A 166 17.38 -13.67 15.41
N GLN A 167 17.90 -14.04 14.24
CA GLN A 167 19.31 -13.82 13.90
C GLN A 167 19.65 -12.33 13.87
N VAL A 168 18.82 -11.51 13.22
CA VAL A 168 18.98 -10.05 13.14
C VAL A 168 18.88 -9.41 14.53
N TYR A 169 17.94 -9.88 15.34
CA TYR A 169 17.75 -9.37 16.70
C TYR A 169 19.03 -9.53 17.55
N GLY A 170 19.72 -10.67 17.41
CA GLY A 170 20.94 -10.99 18.17
C GLY A 170 22.27 -10.52 17.54
N ALA A 171 22.26 -10.02 16.31
CA ALA A 171 23.45 -9.67 15.55
C ALA A 171 23.71 -8.16 15.46
N PRO A 172 24.93 -7.70 15.09
CA PRO A 172 25.13 -6.31 14.66
C PRO A 172 24.42 -6.04 13.34
N THR A 173 24.15 -4.75 13.05
CA THR A 173 23.56 -4.32 11.78
C THR A 173 24.38 -4.82 10.59
N ALA A 174 23.73 -5.40 9.59
CA ALA A 174 24.43 -5.86 8.40
C ALA A 174 25.00 -4.67 7.61
N ALA A 175 26.24 -4.77 7.13
CA ALA A 175 26.92 -3.68 6.42
C ALA A 175 26.14 -3.11 5.22
N LYS A 176 25.32 -3.92 4.56
CA LYS A 176 24.46 -3.49 3.44
C LYS A 176 23.24 -2.65 3.85
N ILE A 177 22.93 -2.60 5.15
CA ILE A 177 21.84 -1.83 5.76
C ILE A 177 22.40 -0.62 6.49
N GLU A 178 23.63 -0.74 7.00
CA GLU A 178 24.30 0.31 7.76
C GLU A 178 24.44 1.60 6.93
N GLY A 179 23.99 2.73 7.50
CA GLY A 179 24.06 4.04 6.86
C GLY A 179 23.01 4.32 5.78
N VAL A 180 22.00 3.45 5.57
CA VAL A 180 20.84 3.76 4.70
C VAL A 180 20.01 4.87 5.32
N LEU A 181 19.71 4.77 6.60
CA LEU A 181 19.09 5.83 7.39
C LEU A 181 20.15 6.61 8.15
N ASP A 182 20.02 7.92 8.21
CA ASP A 182 20.91 8.77 8.99
C ASP A 182 20.59 8.67 10.50
N GLU A 183 21.43 9.28 11.33
CA GLU A 183 21.31 9.20 12.78
C GLU A 183 20.01 9.82 13.31
N GLN A 184 19.50 10.87 12.67
CA GLN A 184 18.26 11.52 13.08
C GLN A 184 17.04 10.65 12.74
N THR A 185 17.06 10.06 11.57
CA THR A 185 16.03 9.12 11.11
C THR A 185 16.01 7.86 11.97
N MET A 186 17.18 7.37 12.35
CA MET A 186 17.31 6.24 13.28
C MET A 186 16.72 6.55 14.66
N ALA A 187 16.94 7.76 15.18
CA ALA A 187 16.36 8.18 16.45
C ALA A 187 14.83 8.33 16.38
N ALA A 188 14.29 8.77 15.23
CA ALA A 188 12.85 8.82 15.02
C ALA A 188 12.24 7.42 14.95
N LEU A 189 12.88 6.50 14.25
CA LEU A 189 12.47 5.09 14.18
C LEU A 189 12.47 4.43 15.56
N GLU A 190 13.49 4.69 16.39
CA GLU A 190 13.55 4.20 17.77
C GLU A 190 12.39 4.73 18.61
N LYS A 191 12.07 6.01 18.48
CA LYS A 191 10.93 6.63 19.17
C LYS A 191 9.60 6.02 18.74
N ASP A 192 9.38 5.84 17.43
CA ASP A 192 8.15 5.23 16.90
C ASP A 192 8.00 3.77 17.36
N ILE A 193 9.12 3.04 17.48
CA ILE A 193 9.14 1.67 18.04
C ILE A 193 8.72 1.70 19.51
N ASP A 194 9.23 2.62 20.33
CA ASP A 194 8.82 2.74 21.73
C ASP A 194 7.31 3.08 21.84
N GLU A 195 6.83 4.04 21.06
CA GLU A 195 5.43 4.45 21.05
C GLU A 195 4.51 3.30 20.60
N SER A 196 4.88 2.54 19.58
CA SER A 196 4.12 1.37 19.11
C SER A 196 4.08 0.21 20.12
N HIS A 197 5.05 0.16 21.03
CA HIS A 197 5.09 -0.76 22.17
C HIS A 197 4.59 -0.12 23.47
N CYS A 198 3.88 1.01 23.37
CA CYS A 198 3.22 1.69 24.49
C CYS A 198 4.16 2.18 25.58
N GLY A 199 5.43 2.45 25.26
CA GLY A 199 6.47 2.80 26.23
C GLY A 199 6.80 1.68 27.22
N MET A 200 6.49 0.43 26.89
CA MET A 200 6.74 -0.74 27.73
C MET A 200 7.96 -1.53 27.31
N LEU A 201 8.55 -1.21 26.18
CA LEU A 201 9.75 -1.86 25.69
C LEU A 201 10.97 -1.38 26.50
N PRO A 202 11.79 -2.28 27.09
CA PRO A 202 13.03 -1.87 27.73
C PRO A 202 13.99 -1.18 26.74
N GLU A 203 14.57 -0.04 27.12
CA GLU A 203 15.50 0.72 26.26
C GLU A 203 16.65 -0.14 25.70
N SER A 204 17.08 -1.16 26.44
CA SER A 204 18.12 -2.11 26.00
C SER A 204 17.71 -2.94 24.77
N GLN A 205 16.43 -3.00 24.42
CA GLN A 205 15.91 -3.72 23.27
C GLN A 205 15.74 -2.83 22.02
N PHE A 206 15.72 -1.51 22.17
CA PHE A 206 15.52 -0.59 21.04
C PHE A 206 16.49 -0.84 19.88
N PRO A 207 17.82 -0.95 20.08
CA PRO A 207 18.72 -1.18 18.96
C PRO A 207 18.47 -2.49 18.21
N ALA A 208 17.96 -3.51 18.90
CA ALA A 208 17.63 -4.79 18.29
C ALA A 208 16.33 -4.70 17.46
N MET A 209 15.32 -4.01 17.99
CA MET A 209 14.06 -3.78 17.29
C MET A 209 14.24 -2.91 16.06
N VAL A 210 15.04 -1.85 16.16
CA VAL A 210 15.43 -1.00 15.02
C VAL A 210 16.09 -1.84 13.91
N ARG A 211 17.03 -2.74 14.28
CA ARG A 211 17.66 -3.63 13.29
C ARG A 211 16.66 -4.56 12.61
N VAL A 212 15.70 -5.09 13.37
CA VAL A 212 14.65 -5.95 12.81
C VAL A 212 13.79 -5.16 11.81
N GLN A 213 13.36 -3.94 12.17
CA GLN A 213 12.58 -3.09 11.27
C GLN A 213 13.36 -2.79 9.98
N GLN A 214 14.61 -2.37 10.10
CA GLN A 214 15.46 -2.12 8.94
C GLN A 214 15.68 -3.37 8.07
N ALA A 215 15.81 -4.55 8.68
CA ALA A 215 15.97 -5.80 7.93
C ALA A 215 14.72 -6.17 7.15
N ARG A 216 13.53 -5.92 7.71
CA ARG A 216 12.25 -6.10 7.01
C ARG A 216 12.14 -5.16 5.82
N ASP A 217 12.37 -3.86 6.01
CA ASP A 217 12.31 -2.88 4.93
C ASP A 217 13.34 -3.16 3.82
N PHE A 218 14.53 -3.61 4.21
CA PHE A 218 15.56 -4.03 3.28
C PHE A 218 15.16 -5.27 2.48
N ALA A 219 14.50 -6.26 3.12
CA ALA A 219 13.98 -7.45 2.45
C ALA A 219 12.85 -7.09 1.48
N MET A 220 11.90 -6.23 1.90
CA MET A 220 10.83 -5.71 1.06
C MET A 220 11.37 -4.99 -0.17
N ALA A 221 12.33 -4.08 0.00
CA ALA A 221 13.00 -3.43 -1.12
C ALA A 221 13.73 -4.45 -2.03
N GLY A 222 14.25 -5.54 -1.46
CA GLY A 222 14.89 -6.62 -2.19
C GLY A 222 13.94 -7.46 -3.02
N SER A 223 12.72 -7.68 -2.56
CA SER A 223 11.68 -8.43 -3.25
C SER A 223 11.17 -7.71 -4.50
N LEU A 224 11.36 -6.40 -4.56
CA LEU A 224 11.03 -5.50 -5.66
C LEU A 224 12.21 -5.28 -6.63
N ALA A 225 13.09 -6.24 -6.81
CA ALA A 225 14.26 -6.09 -7.66
C ALA A 225 13.86 -5.83 -9.11
N ALA A 226 14.22 -4.66 -9.63
CA ALA A 226 13.83 -4.18 -10.95
C ALA A 226 14.27 -5.14 -12.06
N SER A 227 13.29 -5.59 -12.83
CA SER A 227 13.55 -6.36 -14.05
C SER A 227 13.67 -5.49 -15.29
N SER A 228 13.05 -4.30 -15.33
CA SER A 228 13.07 -3.37 -16.46
C SER A 228 12.57 -1.97 -16.03
N PRO A 229 13.17 -0.90 -16.61
CA PRO A 229 12.74 0.48 -16.31
C PRO A 229 11.32 0.85 -16.76
N GLN A 230 10.63 -0.02 -17.50
CA GLN A 230 9.28 0.22 -18.03
C GLN A 230 8.22 -0.65 -17.37
N GLN A 231 8.55 -1.32 -16.28
CA GLN A 231 7.65 -2.21 -15.57
C GLN A 231 7.41 -1.71 -14.15
N ILE A 232 6.15 -1.72 -13.74
CA ILE A 232 5.77 -1.36 -12.38
C ILE A 232 5.98 -2.57 -11.47
N GLN A 233 6.48 -2.30 -10.28
CA GLN A 233 6.59 -3.25 -9.19
C GLN A 233 5.72 -2.78 -8.04
N VAL A 234 4.88 -3.67 -7.54
CA VAL A 234 3.90 -3.36 -6.50
C VAL A 234 4.30 -4.03 -5.19
N LEU A 235 4.27 -3.28 -4.10
CA LEU A 235 4.37 -3.79 -2.74
C LEU A 235 3.02 -3.66 -2.03
N ILE A 236 2.56 -4.74 -1.43
CA ILE A 236 1.44 -4.78 -0.50
C ILE A 236 2.02 -4.91 0.91
N ALA A 237 1.84 -3.88 1.74
CA ALA A 237 2.44 -3.83 3.07
C ALA A 237 1.67 -2.90 4.01
N GLY A 238 1.96 -2.98 5.31
CA GLY A 238 1.46 -2.01 6.27
C GLY A 238 1.96 -0.59 6.00
N ASN A 239 1.16 0.40 6.36
CA ASN A 239 1.46 1.82 6.13
C ASN A 239 2.84 2.22 6.64
N TYR A 240 3.31 1.64 7.73
CA TYR A 240 4.61 1.99 8.31
C TYR A 240 5.76 1.69 7.35
N HIS A 241 5.73 0.55 6.67
CA HIS A 241 6.79 0.12 5.76
C HIS A 241 6.89 0.95 4.48
N ILE A 242 5.78 1.54 4.02
CA ILE A 242 5.78 2.34 2.80
C ILE A 242 6.16 3.80 3.01
N ARG A 243 6.45 4.23 4.24
CA ARG A 243 6.81 5.61 4.58
C ARG A 243 8.08 6.04 3.85
N ARG A 244 8.03 7.22 3.23
CA ARG A 244 9.18 7.80 2.53
C ARG A 244 10.25 8.31 3.48
N ASP A 245 9.86 8.75 4.66
CA ASP A 245 10.77 9.28 5.66
C ASP A 245 11.52 8.19 6.43
N LEU A 246 10.95 6.97 6.59
CA LEU A 246 11.51 5.92 7.44
C LEU A 246 11.65 4.54 6.76
N GLY A 247 10.80 4.22 5.77
CA GLY A 247 10.55 2.87 5.30
C GLY A 247 11.27 2.47 3.99
N VAL A 248 10.65 1.55 3.27
CA VAL A 248 11.13 0.89 2.05
C VAL A 248 11.68 1.83 0.97
N PRO A 249 11.11 3.03 0.72
CA PRO A 249 11.66 3.95 -0.28
C PRO A 249 13.13 4.27 -0.11
N ASN A 250 13.61 4.42 1.14
CA ASN A 250 15.02 4.70 1.44
C ASN A 250 15.95 3.57 0.97
N TYR A 251 15.49 2.33 1.14
CA TYR A 251 16.24 1.13 0.74
C TYR A 251 16.21 0.90 -0.77
N LEU A 252 15.13 1.28 -1.46
CA LEU A 252 15.06 1.27 -2.93
C LEU A 252 16.04 2.27 -3.54
N LEU A 253 16.05 3.50 -3.06
CA LEU A 253 16.97 4.56 -3.50
C LEU A 253 18.42 4.21 -3.23
N ASN A 254 18.72 3.63 -2.07
CA ASN A 254 20.07 3.17 -1.73
C ASN A 254 20.57 2.05 -2.64
N ARG A 255 19.68 1.13 -3.05
CA ARG A 255 20.03 -0.03 -3.90
C ARG A 255 20.24 0.35 -5.37
N GLN A 256 19.62 1.42 -5.85
CA GLN A 256 19.60 1.80 -7.25
C GLN A 256 19.93 3.29 -7.41
N SER A 257 21.20 3.58 -7.65
CA SER A 257 21.70 4.97 -7.75
C SER A 257 21.11 5.79 -8.93
N SER A 258 20.42 5.14 -9.87
CA SER A 258 19.73 5.79 -10.99
C SER A 258 18.23 5.95 -10.76
N LEU A 259 17.70 5.49 -9.62
CA LEU A 259 16.30 5.63 -9.27
C LEU A 259 16.05 7.03 -8.72
N GLU A 260 15.11 7.74 -9.33
CA GLU A 260 14.67 9.05 -8.86
C GLU A 260 13.47 8.91 -7.91
N GLU A 261 13.32 9.86 -6.98
CA GLU A 261 12.27 9.81 -5.96
C GLU A 261 10.86 9.80 -6.55
N ASP A 262 10.64 10.49 -7.67
CA ASP A 262 9.35 10.56 -8.37
C ASP A 262 8.95 9.26 -9.09
N GLN A 263 9.87 8.29 -9.17
CA GLN A 263 9.61 6.95 -9.69
C GLN A 263 9.05 6.00 -8.62
N ILE A 264 8.93 6.45 -7.38
CA ILE A 264 8.34 5.71 -6.27
C ILE A 264 7.08 6.43 -5.83
N VAL A 265 5.95 5.74 -5.78
CA VAL A 265 4.71 6.23 -5.19
C VAL A 265 4.37 5.43 -3.94
N SER A 266 4.20 6.15 -2.85
CA SER A 266 3.71 5.66 -1.56
C SER A 266 2.26 6.11 -1.37
N LEU A 267 1.31 5.17 -1.50
CA LEU A 267 -0.12 5.39 -1.31
C LEU A 267 -0.57 4.72 -0.02
N ALA A 268 -0.88 5.52 1.00
CA ALA A 268 -1.42 5.04 2.26
C ALA A 268 -2.96 5.04 2.24
N PHE A 269 -3.58 3.94 2.65
CA PHE A 269 -4.97 3.93 3.06
C PHE A 269 -5.02 4.20 4.55
N MET A 270 -5.76 5.24 4.96
CA MET A 270 -5.67 5.81 6.30
C MET A 270 -7.03 5.97 6.94
N GLU A 271 -7.20 5.41 8.13
CA GLU A 271 -8.40 5.64 8.93
C GLU A 271 -8.47 7.09 9.40
N VAL A 272 -9.67 7.67 9.36
CA VAL A 272 -9.92 8.95 10.05
C VAL A 272 -10.07 8.71 11.56
N ASP A 273 -9.56 9.62 12.37
CA ASP A 273 -9.62 9.54 13.85
C ASP A 273 -10.79 10.33 14.46
N GLY A 274 -11.57 11.00 13.63
CA GLY A 274 -12.69 11.85 14.09
C GLY A 274 -12.26 13.16 14.78
N ALA A 275 -10.98 13.38 15.04
CA ALA A 275 -10.50 14.56 15.76
C ALA A 275 -10.12 15.72 14.83
N SER A 276 -9.61 15.44 13.61
CA SER A 276 -9.14 16.44 12.67
C SER A 276 -9.73 16.26 11.27
N ASN A 277 -10.19 17.40 10.69
CA ASN A 277 -10.55 17.51 9.28
C ASN A 277 -9.38 17.99 8.40
N ASN A 278 -8.21 18.22 8.97
CA ASN A 278 -7.03 18.65 8.22
C ASN A 278 -6.24 17.41 7.78
N PRO A 279 -6.12 17.13 6.47
CA PRO A 279 -5.42 15.93 5.98
C PRO A 279 -3.94 15.88 6.41
N ALA A 280 -3.30 17.04 6.60
CA ALA A 280 -1.91 17.10 7.01
C ALA A 280 -1.65 16.52 8.42
N ASP A 281 -2.68 16.49 9.29
CA ASP A 281 -2.54 15.95 10.65
C ASP A 281 -2.37 14.42 10.65
N TYR A 282 -2.74 13.75 9.54
CA TYR A 282 -2.61 12.30 9.37
C TYR A 282 -1.26 11.88 8.77
N LEU A 283 -0.42 12.83 8.36
CA LEU A 283 0.82 12.51 7.64
C LEU A 283 1.88 11.86 8.52
N GLN A 284 1.90 12.18 9.84
CA GLN A 284 2.83 11.62 10.84
C GLN A 284 4.31 11.64 10.40
N GLN A 285 4.70 12.65 9.61
CA GLN A 285 6.03 12.73 9.01
C GLN A 285 7.11 13.06 10.03
N PHE A 286 8.32 12.58 9.76
CA PHE A 286 9.54 12.98 10.45
C PHE A 286 10.33 13.98 9.59
N GLY A 287 10.72 15.09 10.20
CA GLY A 287 11.48 16.12 9.51
C GLY A 287 10.68 16.83 8.38
N SER A 288 11.33 17.06 7.25
CA SER A 288 10.74 17.74 6.09
C SER A 288 10.24 16.78 5.01
N VAL A 289 10.55 15.48 5.10
CA VAL A 289 10.11 14.49 4.13
C VAL A 289 8.69 14.07 4.45
N LYS A 290 7.79 14.18 3.49
CA LYS A 290 6.41 13.71 3.62
C LYS A 290 6.40 12.18 3.76
N ALA A 291 5.65 11.65 4.73
CA ALA A 291 5.63 10.19 4.94
C ALA A 291 5.02 9.42 3.75
N TYR A 292 4.03 10.01 3.09
CA TYR A 292 3.34 9.41 1.95
C TYR A 292 3.18 10.43 0.82
N ASP A 293 3.10 9.96 -0.43
CA ASP A 293 2.75 10.82 -1.57
C ASP A 293 1.25 11.07 -1.61
N TYR A 294 0.46 10.02 -1.36
CA TYR A 294 -0.99 10.09 -1.34
C TYR A 294 -1.56 9.41 -0.10
N ILE A 295 -2.65 9.99 0.41
CA ILE A 295 -3.47 9.40 1.47
C ILE A 295 -4.90 9.25 0.96
N TRP A 296 -5.43 8.03 0.98
CA TRP A 296 -6.82 7.74 0.71
C TRP A 296 -7.53 7.41 2.00
N PHE A 297 -8.43 8.30 2.42
CA PHE A 297 -9.07 8.22 3.72
C PHE A 297 -10.24 7.23 3.74
N THR A 298 -10.36 6.49 4.83
CA THR A 298 -11.39 5.50 5.08
C THR A 298 -12.04 5.71 6.45
N PRO A 299 -13.22 5.12 6.71
CA PRO A 299 -13.71 4.93 8.07
C PRO A 299 -12.72 4.11 8.89
N ALA A 300 -12.84 4.20 10.22
CA ALA A 300 -12.04 3.41 11.14
C ALA A 300 -12.74 2.10 11.54
N VAL A 301 -11.95 1.09 11.90
CA VAL A 301 -12.45 -0.20 12.43
C VAL A 301 -12.78 -0.06 13.89
N SER A 302 -11.93 0.62 14.67
CA SER A 302 -12.03 0.73 16.13
C SER A 302 -11.42 2.06 16.60
N ASP A 303 -11.92 2.56 17.73
CA ASP A 303 -11.35 3.66 18.51
C ASP A 303 -10.71 3.17 19.82
N GLU A 304 -10.51 1.87 19.96
CA GLU A 304 -9.87 1.28 21.15
C GLU A 304 -8.43 1.75 21.29
N ASP A 305 -8.11 2.26 22.48
CA ASP A 305 -6.72 2.51 22.89
C ASP A 305 -6.01 1.18 23.15
N TYR A 306 -5.31 0.68 22.14
CA TYR A 306 -4.51 -0.54 22.23
C TYR A 306 -3.56 -0.52 23.43
N CYS A 307 -2.94 0.62 23.72
CA CYS A 307 -2.03 0.74 24.85
C CYS A 307 -2.74 0.67 26.20
N ALA A 308 -3.98 1.17 26.29
CA ALA A 308 -4.77 1.02 27.52
C ALA A 308 -5.11 -0.44 27.81
N SER A 309 -5.41 -1.23 26.78
CA SER A 309 -5.71 -2.66 26.94
C SER A 309 -4.50 -3.47 27.38
N LEU A 310 -3.31 -3.18 26.85
CA LEU A 310 -2.06 -3.84 27.25
C LEU A 310 -1.63 -3.54 28.69
N ARG A 311 -1.87 -2.31 29.16
CA ARG A 311 -1.51 -1.90 30.55
C ARG A 311 -2.41 -2.56 31.61
N GLN A 312 -3.50 -3.21 31.24
CA GLN A 312 -4.42 -3.90 32.14
C GLN A 312 -4.12 -5.40 32.29
N GLN A 313 -3.21 -5.96 31.51
CA GLN A 313 -2.74 -7.35 31.58
C GLN A 313 -1.53 -7.48 32.52
#